data_303a4e1b1f3bc0fbc97f49370a74d171
#
_entry.id   303a4e1b1f3bc0fbc97f49370a74d171
#
_cell.length_a   1.000
_cell.length_b   1.000
_cell.length_c   1.000
_cell.angle_alpha   90.00
_cell.angle_beta   90.00
_cell.angle_gamma   90.00
#
_symmetry.space_group_name_H-M   'P 1'
#
loop_
_entity.id
_entity.type
_entity.pdbx_description
1 polymer ?
#
loop_
_entity_poly.entity_id
_entity_poly.type
_entity_poly.pdbx_seq_one_letter_code
_entity_poly.pdbx_strand_id
1 'polypeptide(L)'
;MNKLFTDEAWSDYLYWNETEKKQLKKINDLIKEIDRTPYEGLGKPEALKLNLSGYWSRRIDQEHRIIYKIDEGQVIYISFRYHYKK
;
A
#
# COMPACT_ATOMS: atom_id res chain seq x y z
N MET A 1 -1.37 14.19 -1.45
CA MET A 1 -0.81 14.04 -0.10
C MET A 1 0.67 13.72 -0.16
N ASN A 2 1.41 14.17 0.83
CA ASN A 2 2.81 13.75 0.96
C ASN A 2 2.85 12.25 1.26
N LYS A 3 3.94 11.60 0.84
CA LYS A 3 4.10 10.16 0.96
C LYS A 3 5.37 9.83 1.71
N LEU A 4 5.24 8.97 2.70
CA LEU A 4 6.38 8.46 3.44
C LEU A 4 6.43 6.95 3.23
N PHE A 5 7.59 6.45 2.82
CA PHE A 5 7.80 5.01 2.68
C PHE A 5 8.67 4.56 3.86
N THR A 6 8.23 3.55 4.57
CA THR A 6 9.13 2.89 5.53
C THR A 6 10.26 2.21 4.76
N ASP A 7 11.29 1.80 5.47
CA ASP A 7 12.39 1.07 4.83
C ASP A 7 11.89 -0.21 4.15
N GLU A 8 10.95 -0.90 4.78
CA GLU A 8 10.36 -2.10 4.20
C GLU A 8 9.60 -1.76 2.91
N ALA A 9 8.77 -0.72 2.94
CA ALA A 9 8.01 -0.32 1.77
C ALA A 9 8.94 0.07 0.62
N TRP A 10 10.00 0.80 0.92
CA TRP A 10 10.97 1.19 -0.10
C TRP A 10 11.68 -0.02 -0.70
N SER A 11 12.08 -0.96 0.14
CA SER A 11 12.69 -2.20 -0.31
C SER A 11 11.75 -3.01 -1.22
N ASP A 12 10.47 -3.09 -0.83
CA ASP A 12 9.46 -3.77 -1.64
C ASP A 12 9.27 -3.10 -2.98
N TYR A 13 9.21 -1.77 -2.99
CA TYR A 13 9.03 -0.99 -4.20
C TYR A 13 10.18 -1.23 -5.17
N LEU A 14 11.41 -1.21 -4.68
CA LEU A 14 12.59 -1.50 -5.49
C LEU A 14 12.58 -2.94 -6.02
N TYR A 15 12.12 -3.89 -5.20
CA TYR A 15 11.99 -5.27 -5.63
C TYR A 15 11.11 -5.38 -6.87
N TRP A 16 9.93 -4.75 -6.85
CA TRP A 16 9.03 -4.77 -8.00
C TRP A 16 9.61 -4.04 -9.19
N ASN A 17 10.32 -2.95 -8.96
CA ASN A 17 10.97 -2.21 -10.03
C ASN A 17 12.01 -3.06 -10.77
N GLU A 18 12.68 -3.96 -10.05
CA GLU A 18 13.73 -4.79 -10.62
C GLU A 18 13.23 -6.12 -11.16
N THR A 19 12.07 -6.60 -10.71
CA THR A 19 11.61 -7.94 -11.05
C THR A 19 10.36 -7.96 -11.91
N GLU A 20 9.41 -7.05 -11.73
CA GLU A 20 8.15 -7.12 -12.46
C GLU A 20 7.51 -5.75 -12.65
N LYS A 21 7.70 -5.20 -13.83
CA LYS A 21 7.22 -3.85 -14.16
C LYS A 21 5.70 -3.72 -14.16
N LYS A 22 4.98 -4.79 -14.51
CA LYS A 22 3.51 -4.77 -14.47
C LYS A 22 3.00 -4.56 -13.06
N GLN A 23 3.63 -5.21 -12.10
CA GLN A 23 3.27 -5.08 -10.71
C GLN A 23 3.56 -3.66 -10.22
N LEU A 24 4.69 -3.11 -10.61
CA LEU A 24 5.06 -1.76 -10.24
C LEU A 24 4.05 -0.75 -10.79
N LYS A 25 3.62 -0.93 -12.05
CA LYS A 25 2.62 -0.03 -12.63
C LYS A 25 1.32 -0.08 -11.83
N LYS A 26 0.90 -1.26 -11.43
CA LYS A 26 -0.31 -1.42 -10.65
C LYS A 26 -0.19 -0.76 -9.28
N ILE A 27 0.97 -0.90 -8.65
CA ILE A 27 1.25 -0.23 -7.37
C ILE A 27 1.18 1.28 -7.55
N ASN A 28 1.79 1.82 -8.60
CA ASN A 28 1.77 3.26 -8.87
C ASN A 28 0.35 3.77 -9.08
N ASP A 29 -0.49 3.00 -9.79
CA ASP A 29 -1.89 3.36 -9.99
C ASP A 29 -2.64 3.38 -8.66
N LEU A 30 -2.37 2.41 -7.79
CA LEU A 30 -3.00 2.35 -6.47
C LEU A 30 -2.54 3.50 -5.57
N ILE A 31 -1.26 3.88 -5.64
CA ILE A 31 -0.74 5.03 -4.89
C ILE A 31 -1.48 6.30 -5.31
N LYS A 32 -1.69 6.50 -6.62
CA LYS A 32 -2.44 7.66 -7.12
C LYS A 32 -3.88 7.62 -6.63
N GLU A 33 -4.48 6.45 -6.61
CA GLU A 33 -5.86 6.30 -6.16
C GLU A 33 -5.99 6.59 -4.67
N ILE A 34 -5.03 6.14 -3.87
CA ILE A 34 -5.02 6.40 -2.43
C ILE A 34 -4.93 7.90 -2.16
N ASP A 35 -4.14 8.63 -2.94
CA ASP A 35 -4.09 10.09 -2.80
C ASP A 35 -5.45 10.73 -3.01
N ARG A 36 -6.20 10.21 -3.96
CA ARG A 36 -7.49 10.79 -4.34
C ARG A 36 -8.60 10.33 -3.40
N THR A 37 -8.63 9.04 -3.06
CA THR A 37 -9.68 8.44 -2.24
C THR A 37 -9.06 7.44 -1.27
N PRO A 38 -8.60 7.90 -0.09
CA PRO A 38 -7.81 7.04 0.81
C PRO A 38 -8.55 5.82 1.34
N TYR A 39 -9.88 5.85 1.38
CA TYR A 39 -10.65 4.80 2.05
C TYR A 39 -11.62 4.07 1.15
N GLU A 40 -11.61 4.36 -0.15
CA GLU A 40 -12.49 3.70 -1.11
C GLU A 40 -11.82 3.67 -2.48
N GLY A 41 -12.41 2.91 -3.40
CA GLY A 41 -11.92 2.85 -4.77
C GLY A 41 -11.19 1.56 -5.11
N LEU A 42 -10.21 1.65 -6.00
CA LEU A 42 -9.51 0.49 -6.56
C LEU A 42 -8.78 -0.33 -5.50
N GLY A 43 -8.73 -1.64 -5.71
CA GLY A 43 -7.94 -2.53 -4.87
C GLY A 43 -8.63 -3.00 -3.62
N LYS A 44 -9.94 -2.81 -3.53
CA LYS A 44 -10.75 -3.27 -2.39
C LYS A 44 -10.16 -2.82 -1.06
N PRO A 45 -10.14 -1.50 -0.80
CA PRO A 45 -9.56 -1.01 0.46
C PRO A 45 -10.29 -1.61 1.67
N GLU A 46 -9.52 -2.02 2.64
CA GLU A 46 -10.04 -2.67 3.83
C GLU A 46 -9.33 -2.14 5.07
N ALA A 47 -10.11 -1.72 6.06
CA ALA A 47 -9.56 -1.30 7.35
C ALA A 47 -9.11 -2.55 8.12
N LEU A 48 -7.90 -2.52 8.62
CA LEU A 48 -7.35 -3.62 9.40
C LEU A 48 -7.79 -3.49 10.85
N LYS A 49 -7.72 -4.60 11.60
CA LYS A 49 -8.31 -4.69 12.93
C LYS A 49 -7.28 -5.06 13.98
N LEU A 50 -7.72 -5.03 15.24
CA LEU A 50 -6.91 -5.42 16.40
C LEU A 50 -5.66 -4.55 16.49
N ASN A 51 -4.50 -5.15 16.65
CA ASN A 51 -3.26 -4.40 16.79
C ASN A 51 -2.87 -3.62 15.54
N LEU A 52 -3.64 -3.79 14.45
CA LEU A 52 -3.44 -3.05 13.22
C LEU A 52 -4.50 -2.00 12.98
N SER A 53 -5.29 -1.68 13.99
CA SER A 53 -6.29 -0.62 13.86
C SER A 53 -5.62 0.66 13.39
N GLY A 54 -6.26 1.33 12.44
CA GLY A 54 -5.71 2.55 11.83
C GLY A 54 -4.95 2.31 10.55
N TYR A 55 -4.57 1.07 10.28
CA TYR A 55 -3.94 0.72 9.00
C TYR A 55 -4.99 0.21 8.02
N TRP A 56 -4.66 0.32 6.75
CA TRP A 56 -5.52 -0.10 5.64
C TRP A 56 -4.74 -0.95 4.67
N SER A 57 -5.44 -1.81 3.93
CA SER A 57 -4.82 -2.57 2.85
C SER A 57 -5.55 -2.35 1.55
N ARG A 58 -4.80 -2.45 0.44
CA ARG A 58 -5.39 -2.55 -0.90
C ARG A 58 -4.71 -3.70 -1.62
N ARG A 59 -5.48 -4.43 -2.41
CA ARG A 59 -4.96 -5.58 -3.15
C ARG A 59 -4.17 -5.10 -4.35
N ILE A 60 -2.94 -5.60 -4.49
CA ILE A 60 -2.16 -5.48 -5.70
C ILE A 60 -2.56 -6.64 -6.62
N ASP A 61 -2.58 -7.85 -6.06
CA ASP A 61 -3.08 -9.07 -6.70
C ASP A 61 -3.63 -9.99 -5.62
N GLN A 62 -3.80 -11.29 -5.91
CA GLN A 62 -4.35 -12.20 -4.92
C GLN A 62 -3.43 -12.44 -3.74
N GLU A 63 -2.14 -12.32 -3.95
CA GLU A 63 -1.15 -12.59 -2.92
C GLU A 63 -0.65 -11.34 -2.23
N HIS A 64 -0.51 -10.24 -2.96
CA HIS A 64 0.19 -9.06 -2.46
C HIS A 64 -0.74 -7.91 -2.15
N ARG A 65 -0.38 -7.14 -1.13
CA ARG A 65 -1.17 -5.99 -0.65
C ARG A 65 -0.27 -4.78 -0.45
N ILE A 66 -0.87 -3.61 -0.60
CA ILE A 66 -0.28 -2.38 -0.07
C ILE A 66 -0.86 -2.21 1.33
N ILE A 67 0.02 -2.05 2.32
CA ILE A 67 -0.40 -1.71 3.68
C ILE A 67 0.00 -0.25 3.91
N TYR A 68 -0.96 0.55 4.35
CA TYR A 68 -0.73 1.99 4.53
C TYR A 68 -1.60 2.55 5.63
N LYS A 69 -1.29 3.77 6.04
CA LYS A 69 -2.20 4.55 6.90
C LYS A 69 -2.12 6.01 6.54
N ILE A 70 -3.18 6.74 6.91
CA ILE A 70 -3.22 8.18 6.73
C ILE A 70 -2.94 8.81 8.10
N ASP A 71 -2.01 9.74 8.15
CA ASP A 71 -1.62 10.39 9.38
C ASP A 71 -1.30 11.86 9.10
N GLU A 72 -2.09 12.75 9.66
CA GLU A 72 -1.89 14.19 9.55
C GLU A 72 -1.72 14.66 8.09
N GLY A 73 -2.59 14.18 7.22
CA GLY A 73 -2.61 14.61 5.83
C GLY A 73 -1.54 14.00 4.96
N GLN A 74 -0.83 12.97 5.44
CA GLN A 74 0.13 12.26 4.61
C GLN A 74 -0.17 10.77 4.62
N VAL A 75 0.31 10.07 3.60
CA VAL A 75 0.19 8.62 3.51
C VAL A 75 1.50 8.00 3.95
N ILE A 76 1.42 7.05 4.89
CA ILE A 76 2.57 6.27 5.31
C ILE A 76 2.41 4.88 4.73
N TYR A 77 3.29 4.49 3.82
CA TYR A 77 3.30 3.16 3.21
C TYR A 77 4.18 2.24 4.05
N ILE A 78 3.60 1.11 4.45
CA ILE A 78 4.26 0.14 5.33
C ILE A 78 4.91 -0.97 4.52
N SER A 79 4.20 -1.47 3.48
CA SER A 79 4.71 -2.57 2.67
C SER A 79 3.96 -2.63 1.36
N PHE A 80 4.58 -3.28 0.34
CA PHE A 80 3.99 -3.53 -0.97
C PHE A 80 4.09 -5.00 -1.37
N ARG A 81 4.40 -5.90 -0.42
CA ARG A 81 4.51 -7.32 -0.71
C ARG A 81 3.79 -8.12 0.36
N TYR A 82 3.24 -9.27 -0.07
CA TYR A 82 2.58 -10.23 0.80
C TYR A 82 1.34 -9.68 1.49
N HIS A 83 0.64 -10.55 2.17
CA HIS A 83 -0.41 -10.18 3.10
C HIS A 83 0.23 -9.72 4.39
N TYR A 84 -0.45 -8.87 5.10
CA TYR A 84 -0.05 -8.61 6.47
C TYR A 84 -0.26 -9.88 7.30
N LYS A 85 0.75 -10.27 8.05
CA LYS A 85 0.65 -11.39 8.98
C LYS A 85 0.73 -10.86 10.39
N LYS A 86 -0.18 -11.34 11.21
CA LYS A 86 -0.19 -10.96 12.61
C LYS A 86 1.04 -11.46 13.33
#